data_f33d9581bc7224012bcd3d1e0bd832a0
#
_entry.id   f33d9581bc7224012bcd3d1e0bd832a0
#
_cell.length_a   1.000
_cell.length_b   1.000
_cell.length_c   1.000
_cell.angle_alpha   90.00
_cell.angle_beta   90.00
_cell.angle_gamma   90.00
#
_symmetry.space_group_name_H-M   'P 1'
#
loop_
_entity.id
_entity.type
_entity.pdbx_description
1 polymer ?
#
loop_
_entity_poly.entity_id
_entity_poly.type
_entity_poly.pdbx_seq_one_letter_code
_entity_poly.pdbx_strand_id
1 'polypeptide(L)'
;MIQEEFVNVILEILSPMLNVNVIKSKGHIVLYKDGAMFGKIIKKSVLFLSDGNKFIKMESKLISRLLGPKNKLDQSDFDTFLFEASKAWWLAKGKTINISNMRKVLIKT
;
A
#
# COMPACT_ATOMS: atom_id res chain seq x y z
N MET A 1 -17.43 10.64 3.54
CA MET A 1 -17.05 9.22 3.41
C MET A 1 -16.59 8.67 4.76
N ILE A 2 -17.18 7.58 5.19
CA ILE A 2 -16.77 6.95 6.44
C ILE A 2 -15.52 6.11 6.21
N GLN A 3 -14.85 5.75 7.30
CA GLN A 3 -13.58 5.02 7.24
C GLN A 3 -13.67 3.73 6.43
N GLU A 4 -14.73 2.96 6.64
CA GLU A 4 -14.88 1.68 5.93
C GLU A 4 -15.02 1.85 4.43
N GLU A 5 -15.76 2.87 4.00
CA GLU A 5 -15.90 3.16 2.57
C GLU A 5 -14.57 3.54 1.95
N PHE A 6 -13.81 4.35 2.67
CA PHE A 6 -12.48 4.76 2.21
C PHE A 6 -11.57 3.55 2.05
N VAL A 7 -11.55 2.67 3.05
CA VAL A 7 -10.74 1.45 3.00
C VAL A 7 -11.14 0.58 1.82
N ASN A 8 -12.43 0.41 1.61
CA ASN A 8 -12.92 -0.42 0.51
C ASN A 8 -12.50 0.13 -0.86
N VAL A 9 -12.55 1.45 -1.03
CA VAL A 9 -12.11 2.07 -2.27
C VAL A 9 -10.62 1.84 -2.48
N ILE A 10 -9.82 2.00 -1.44
CA ILE A 10 -8.38 1.78 -1.54
C ILE A 10 -8.08 0.31 -1.88
N LEU A 11 -8.77 -0.63 -1.25
CA LEU A 11 -8.59 -2.04 -1.55
C LEU A 11 -8.99 -2.37 -2.99
N GLU A 12 -10.04 -1.73 -3.50
CA GLU A 12 -10.44 -1.92 -4.87
C GLU A 12 -9.35 -1.44 -5.83
N ILE A 13 -8.77 -0.29 -5.55
CA ILE A 13 -7.67 0.25 -6.36
C ILE A 13 -6.45 -0.67 -6.31
N LEU A 14 -6.18 -1.27 -5.16
CA LEU A 14 -5.04 -2.16 -4.97
C LEU A 14 -5.29 -3.58 -5.48
N SER A 15 -6.49 -3.88 -5.97
CA SER A 15 -6.84 -5.24 -6.37
C SER A 15 -5.88 -5.88 -7.37
N PRO A 16 -5.25 -5.15 -8.32
CA PRO A 16 -4.27 -5.77 -9.21
C PRO A 16 -3.06 -6.37 -8.49
N MET A 17 -2.80 -5.94 -7.25
CA MET A 17 -1.67 -6.47 -6.48
C MET A 17 -1.92 -7.87 -5.90
N LEU A 18 -3.12 -8.37 -5.92
CA LEU A 18 -3.49 -9.66 -5.38
C LEU A 18 -3.06 -9.88 -3.91
N ASN A 19 -3.87 -10.58 -3.18
CA ASN A 19 -3.56 -10.97 -1.78
C ASN A 19 -3.31 -9.80 -0.84
N VAL A 20 -3.93 -8.66 -1.10
CA VAL A 20 -3.85 -7.52 -0.18
C VAL A 20 -4.92 -7.71 0.89
N ASN A 21 -4.50 -7.63 2.13
CA ASN A 21 -5.38 -7.77 3.30
C ASN A 21 -5.21 -6.60 4.23
N VAL A 22 -6.21 -6.36 5.06
CA VAL A 22 -6.14 -5.29 6.05
C VAL A 22 -6.36 -5.86 7.44
N ILE A 23 -5.70 -5.25 8.41
CA ILE A 23 -5.88 -5.58 9.82
C ILE A 23 -6.13 -4.27 10.55
N LYS A 24 -7.22 -4.23 11.31
CA LYS A 24 -7.51 -3.06 12.13
C LYS A 24 -6.60 -3.05 13.35
N SER A 25 -6.03 -1.89 13.63
CA SER A 25 -5.21 -1.66 14.79
C SER A 25 -5.69 -0.38 15.45
N LYS A 26 -5.15 -0.06 16.61
CA LYS A 26 -5.58 1.15 17.32
C LYS A 26 -5.33 2.39 16.47
N GLY A 27 -6.41 3.06 16.10
CA GLY A 27 -6.33 4.32 15.38
C GLY A 27 -5.92 4.24 13.92
N HIS A 28 -5.66 3.04 13.40
CA HIS A 28 -5.29 2.93 12.00
C HIS A 28 -5.57 1.52 11.45
N ILE A 29 -5.42 1.40 10.15
CA ILE A 29 -5.60 0.13 9.44
C ILE A 29 -4.28 -0.19 8.77
N VAL A 30 -3.84 -1.43 8.90
CA VAL A 30 -2.55 -1.85 8.35
C VAL A 30 -2.80 -2.66 7.09
N LEU A 31 -2.00 -2.37 6.05
CA LEU A 31 -2.09 -3.05 4.76
C LEU A 31 -1.00 -4.10 4.65
N TYR A 32 -1.42 -5.33 4.37
CA TYR A 32 -0.50 -6.46 4.18
C TYR A 32 -0.69 -7.07 2.80
N LYS A 33 0.39 -7.57 2.24
CA LYS A 33 0.34 -8.43 1.08
C LYS A 33 1.26 -9.61 1.34
N ASP A 34 0.71 -10.82 1.25
CA ASP A 34 1.47 -12.06 1.50
C ASP A 34 2.24 -12.01 2.83
N GLY A 35 1.60 -11.46 3.86
CA GLY A 35 2.17 -11.39 5.19
C GLY A 35 3.13 -10.24 5.45
N ALA A 36 3.46 -9.45 4.45
CA ALA A 36 4.37 -8.32 4.62
C ALA A 36 3.58 -7.02 4.71
N MET A 37 3.79 -6.28 5.77
CA MET A 37 3.13 -4.99 6.00
C MET A 37 3.78 -3.92 5.14
N PHE A 38 3.03 -3.37 4.19
CA PHE A 38 3.59 -2.37 3.28
C PHE A 38 2.95 -1.00 3.40
N GLY A 39 1.86 -0.87 4.12
CA GLY A 39 1.19 0.42 4.22
C GLY A 39 0.26 0.52 5.39
N LYS A 40 -0.26 1.72 5.57
CA LYS A 40 -1.22 2.04 6.63
C LYS A 40 -2.26 3.01 6.09
N ILE A 41 -3.44 2.95 6.68
CA ILE A 41 -4.47 3.95 6.45
C ILE A 41 -4.79 4.57 7.79
N ILE A 42 -4.59 5.89 7.90
CA ILE A 42 -4.88 6.64 9.11
C ILE A 42 -5.88 7.71 8.70
N LYS A 43 -7.11 7.60 9.23
CA LYS A 43 -8.22 8.46 8.82
C LYS A 43 -8.41 8.37 7.31
N LYS A 44 -8.20 9.43 6.57
CA LYS A 44 -8.31 9.43 5.10
C LYS A 44 -6.95 9.60 4.42
N SER A 45 -5.90 9.23 5.11
CA SER A 45 -4.55 9.29 4.59
C SER A 45 -4.02 7.89 4.36
N VAL A 46 -3.32 7.71 3.25
CA VAL A 46 -2.66 6.45 2.92
C VAL A 46 -1.17 6.67 3.02
N LEU A 47 -0.50 5.80 3.78
CA LEU A 47 0.95 5.86 3.95
C LEU A 47 1.55 4.57 3.45
N PHE A 48 2.63 4.68 2.68
CA PHE A 48 3.36 3.52 2.19
C PHE A 48 4.75 3.48 2.79
N LEU A 49 5.24 2.26 3.00
CA LEU A 49 6.57 2.05 3.53
C LEU A 49 7.62 2.62 2.59
N SER A 50 8.57 3.35 3.16
CA SER A 50 9.72 3.88 2.45
C SER A 50 10.98 3.27 3.07
N ASP A 51 12.11 3.89 2.88
CA ASP A 51 13.38 3.39 3.40
C ASP A 51 13.33 3.20 4.91
N GLY A 52 14.02 2.17 5.39
CA GLY A 52 14.05 1.87 6.81
C GLY A 52 12.68 1.44 7.32
N ASN A 53 12.23 2.05 8.39
CA ASN A 53 10.90 1.78 8.98
C ASN A 53 9.96 2.96 8.82
N LYS A 54 10.25 3.85 7.88
CA LYS A 54 9.48 5.06 7.70
C LYS A 54 8.30 4.82 6.77
N PHE A 55 7.17 5.42 7.11
CA PHE A 55 5.99 5.43 6.27
C PHE A 55 5.79 6.84 5.75
N ILE A 56 5.62 6.97 4.44
CA ILE A 56 5.45 8.27 3.80
C ILE A 56 4.01 8.39 3.32
N LYS A 57 3.40 9.51 3.67
CA LYS A 57 2.02 9.80 3.30
C LYS A 57 1.93 10.12 1.81
N MET A 58 0.98 9.49 1.14
CA MET A 58 0.68 9.81 -0.25
C MET A 58 0.04 11.19 -0.34
N GLU A 59 0.27 11.88 -1.46
CA GLU A 59 -0.27 13.22 -1.64
C GLU A 59 -1.78 13.24 -1.53
N SER A 60 -2.29 14.20 -0.78
CA SER A 60 -3.74 14.38 -0.61
C SER A 60 -4.43 14.61 -1.95
N LYS A 61 -3.78 15.32 -2.86
CA LYS A 61 -4.34 15.59 -4.19
C LYS A 61 -4.52 14.31 -4.99
N LEU A 62 -3.54 13.42 -4.93
CA LEU A 62 -3.64 12.13 -5.61
C LEU A 62 -4.80 11.32 -5.05
N ILE A 63 -4.90 11.24 -3.73
CA ILE A 63 -5.97 10.50 -3.07
C ILE A 63 -7.33 11.08 -3.45
N SER A 64 -7.45 12.41 -3.46
CA SER A 64 -8.70 13.07 -3.85
C SER A 64 -9.10 12.73 -5.27
N ARG A 65 -8.15 12.69 -6.20
CA ARG A 65 -8.44 12.31 -7.59
C ARG A 65 -8.90 10.86 -7.69
N LEU A 66 -8.25 9.96 -6.95
CA LEU A 66 -8.62 8.55 -6.95
C LEU A 66 -10.01 8.30 -6.38
N LEU A 67 -10.47 9.16 -5.48
CA LEU A 67 -11.80 9.07 -4.88
C LEU A 67 -12.88 9.78 -5.70
N GLY A 68 -12.48 10.44 -6.77
CA GLY A 68 -13.42 11.18 -7.61
C GLY A 68 -14.28 10.28 -8.49
N PRO A 69 -15.13 10.90 -9.33
CA PRO A 69 -15.98 10.13 -10.22
C PRO A 69 -15.18 9.21 -11.13
N LYS A 70 -15.62 7.97 -11.27
CA LYS A 70 -14.90 6.96 -12.06
C LYS A 70 -14.67 7.37 -13.51
N ASN A 71 -15.60 8.10 -14.09
CA ASN A 71 -15.47 8.53 -15.48
C ASN A 71 -14.45 9.66 -15.68
N LYS A 72 -13.92 10.20 -14.60
CA LYS A 72 -12.90 11.24 -14.65
C LYS A 72 -11.57 10.77 -14.10
N LEU A 73 -11.43 9.47 -13.81
CA LEU A 73 -10.19 8.94 -13.28
C LEU A 73 -9.15 8.85 -14.38
N ASP A 74 -7.95 9.26 -14.02
CA ASP A 74 -6.80 9.20 -14.92
C ASP A 74 -6.04 7.91 -14.67
N GLN A 75 -5.77 7.16 -15.73
CA GLN A 75 -5.02 5.90 -15.61
C GLN A 75 -3.65 6.14 -14.97
N SER A 76 -3.03 7.28 -15.23
CA SER A 76 -1.73 7.58 -14.66
C SER A 76 -1.78 7.72 -13.13
N ASP A 77 -2.91 8.17 -12.57
CA ASP A 77 -3.06 8.24 -11.11
C ASP A 77 -3.12 6.84 -10.51
N PHE A 78 -3.84 5.92 -11.14
CA PHE A 78 -3.87 4.53 -10.73
C PHE A 78 -2.49 3.90 -10.80
N ASP A 79 -1.80 4.12 -11.92
CA ASP A 79 -0.47 3.55 -12.13
C ASP A 79 0.52 4.06 -11.10
N THR A 80 0.47 5.36 -10.80
CA THR A 80 1.31 5.97 -9.78
C THR A 80 1.05 5.34 -8.41
N PHE A 81 -0.22 5.22 -8.05
CA PHE A 81 -0.60 4.67 -6.75
C PHE A 81 -0.15 3.22 -6.62
N LEU A 82 -0.42 2.41 -7.65
CA LEU A 82 -0.02 1.00 -7.66
C LEU A 82 1.49 0.84 -7.65
N PHE A 83 2.21 1.71 -8.35
CA PHE A 83 3.67 1.68 -8.36
C PHE A 83 4.22 1.93 -6.97
N GLU A 84 3.71 2.95 -6.29
CA GLU A 84 4.16 3.27 -4.94
C GLU A 84 3.81 2.15 -3.95
N ALA A 85 2.63 1.57 -4.08
CA ALA A 85 2.23 0.46 -3.24
C ALA A 85 3.11 -0.77 -3.48
N SER A 86 3.40 -1.08 -4.72
CA SER A 86 4.23 -2.23 -5.09
C SER A 86 5.67 -2.05 -4.60
N LYS A 87 6.20 -0.85 -4.73
CA LYS A 87 7.54 -0.53 -4.23
C LYS A 87 7.60 -0.70 -2.71
N ALA A 88 6.56 -0.23 -2.02
CA ALA A 88 6.47 -0.38 -0.57
C ALA A 88 6.43 -1.85 -0.16
N TRP A 89 5.70 -2.67 -0.91
CA TRP A 89 5.65 -4.10 -0.63
C TRP A 89 7.01 -4.77 -0.82
N TRP A 90 7.74 -4.40 -1.86
CA TRP A 90 9.08 -4.92 -2.08
C TRP A 90 10.00 -4.60 -0.91
N LEU A 91 9.92 -3.38 -0.37
CA LEU A 91 10.69 -3.00 0.80
C LEU A 91 10.26 -3.79 2.04
N ALA A 92 8.96 -3.94 2.23
CA ALA A 92 8.42 -4.68 3.37
C ALA A 92 8.80 -6.15 3.30
N LYS A 93 8.76 -6.72 2.11
CA LYS A 93 9.13 -8.12 1.87
C LYS A 93 10.58 -8.37 2.25
N GLY A 94 11.46 -7.44 1.92
CA GLY A 94 12.86 -7.55 2.30
C GLY A 94 13.08 -7.54 3.79
N LYS A 95 12.23 -6.82 4.53
CA LYS A 95 12.32 -6.78 5.99
C LYS A 95 11.74 -8.02 6.65
N THR A 96 10.72 -8.59 6.04
CA THR A 96 10.06 -9.79 6.55
C THR A 96 10.97 -11.00 6.43
N ILE A 97 11.79 -11.02 5.39
CA ILE A 97 12.73 -12.11 5.12
C ILE A 97 13.96 -11.89 5.99
N ASN A 98 14.30 -12.87 6.84
CA ASN A 98 15.49 -12.77 7.68
C ASN A 98 16.75 -12.87 6.82
N ILE A 99 17.91 -12.65 7.46
CA ILE A 99 19.19 -12.60 6.75
C ILE A 99 19.47 -13.86 5.94
N SER A 100 19.15 -15.03 6.47
CA SER A 100 19.36 -16.29 5.77
C SER A 100 18.54 -16.35 4.50
N ASN A 101 17.28 -15.95 4.61
CA ASN A 101 16.37 -15.97 3.47
C ASN A 101 16.75 -14.91 2.43
N MET A 102 17.27 -13.78 2.89
CA MET A 102 17.76 -12.75 1.98
C MET A 102 18.90 -13.26 1.12
N ARG A 103 19.80 -14.05 1.71
CA ARG A 103 20.89 -14.66 0.93
C ARG A 103 20.34 -15.56 -0.16
N LYS A 104 19.32 -16.35 0.14
CA LYS A 104 18.71 -17.21 -0.85
C LYS A 104 18.08 -16.39 -1.98
N VAL A 105 17.42 -15.31 -1.64
CA VAL A 105 16.81 -14.42 -2.63
C VAL A 105 17.88 -13.82 -3.52
N LEU A 106 18.95 -13.33 -2.94
CA LEU A 106 20.05 -12.71 -3.69
C LEU A 106 20.74 -13.71 -4.62
N ILE A 107 20.90 -14.95 -4.15
CA ILE A 107 21.55 -15.98 -4.94
C ILE A 107 20.68 -16.37 -6.15
N LYS A 108 19.37 -16.35 -5.97
CA LYS A 108 18.46 -16.72 -7.06
C LYS A 108 18.30 -15.63 -8.11
N THR A 109 18.66 -14.42 -7.76
CA THR A 109 18.60 -13.32 -8.72
C THR A 109 19.90 -13.17 -9.47
#